data_cd8d9308ae063081a058a598a681acff
#
_entry.id   cd8d9308ae063081a058a598a681acff
#
_cell.length_a   1.000
_cell.length_b   1.000
_cell.length_c   1.000
_cell.angle_alpha   90.00
_cell.angle_beta   90.00
_cell.angle_gamma   90.00
#
_symmetry.space_group_name_H-M   'P 1'
#
loop_
_entity.id
_entity.type
_entity.pdbx_description
1 polymer ?
#
loop_
_entity_poly.entity_id
_entity_poly.type
_entity_poly.pdbx_seq_one_letter_code
_entity_poly.pdbx_strand_id
1 'polypeptide(L)'
;LPPALPGLADLLRRFASVQIRNAATLGGNIANGSPIGDTPPALIALGATLHLRRGETRRDLPLEEFFLDYRKQDRRPGEFVEAVTIPTEAPGLRCYKLSKRFDQDISAVCGCFNISVEAGRVAAARLAFGGMAGIPKRAAAVEAALLGRPWTLATIEAARPAFAEDFTPLSDMRASAGYRLEAAAALLVRAFHDLQGHPVSVLEVEA
;
A
#
# COMPACT_ATOMS: atom_id res chain seq x y z
N LEU A 1 0.92 -17.29 4.25
CA LEU A 1 1.75 -16.15 4.63
C LEU A 1 2.19 -16.33 6.07
N PRO A 2 3.41 -15.93 6.44
CA PRO A 2 3.87 -16.05 7.80
C PRO A 2 2.98 -15.20 8.74
N PRO A 3 2.71 -15.68 9.96
CA PRO A 3 1.96 -14.92 10.97
C PRO A 3 2.61 -13.57 11.35
N ALA A 4 3.84 -13.34 10.89
CA ALA A 4 4.62 -12.11 11.10
C ALA A 4 4.16 -10.89 10.26
N LEU A 5 3.22 -11.04 9.31
CA LEU A 5 2.72 -9.97 8.44
C LEU A 5 1.18 -9.89 8.48
N PRO A 6 0.56 -9.61 9.65
CA PRO A 6 -0.89 -9.63 9.82
C PRO A 6 -1.60 -8.62 8.89
N GLY A 7 -1.06 -7.40 8.73
CA GLY A 7 -1.65 -6.39 7.84
C GLY A 7 -1.72 -6.83 6.37
N LEU A 8 -0.71 -7.58 5.89
CA LEU A 8 -0.75 -8.15 4.55
C LEU A 8 -1.76 -9.31 4.47
N ALA A 9 -1.85 -10.14 5.49
CA ALA A 9 -2.81 -11.24 5.55
C ALA A 9 -4.26 -10.73 5.48
N ASP A 10 -4.59 -9.67 6.23
CA ASP A 10 -5.91 -9.05 6.23
C ASP A 10 -6.27 -8.44 4.87
N LEU A 11 -5.31 -7.78 4.22
CA LEU A 11 -5.51 -7.27 2.86
C LEU A 11 -5.82 -8.40 1.87
N LEU A 12 -5.09 -9.52 1.95
CA LEU A 12 -5.27 -10.67 1.06
C LEU A 12 -6.58 -11.42 1.30
N ARG A 13 -7.16 -11.39 2.50
CA ARG A 13 -8.52 -11.92 2.74
C ARG A 13 -9.55 -11.18 1.91
N ARG A 14 -9.38 -9.88 1.69
CA ARG A 14 -10.28 -9.03 0.91
C ARG A 14 -9.83 -8.85 -0.55
N PHE A 15 -8.72 -9.46 -0.95
CA PHE A 15 -8.23 -9.41 -2.33
C PHE A 15 -9.09 -10.29 -3.22
N ALA A 16 -9.72 -9.71 -4.24
CA ALA A 16 -10.48 -10.41 -5.28
C ALA A 16 -11.46 -11.47 -4.72
N SER A 17 -11.84 -12.46 -5.53
CA SER A 17 -12.63 -13.63 -5.11
C SER A 17 -11.75 -14.82 -4.75
N VAL A 18 -12.31 -15.84 -4.11
CA VAL A 18 -11.62 -17.11 -3.83
C VAL A 18 -11.10 -17.75 -5.12
N GLN A 19 -11.90 -17.73 -6.19
CA GLN A 19 -11.54 -18.30 -7.48
C GLN A 19 -10.31 -17.59 -8.09
N ILE A 20 -10.28 -16.25 -7.99
CA ILE A 20 -9.13 -15.47 -8.47
C ILE A 20 -7.91 -15.74 -7.61
N ARG A 21 -8.04 -15.75 -6.27
CA ARG A 21 -6.91 -16.05 -5.38
C ARG A 21 -6.29 -17.42 -5.61
N ASN A 22 -7.11 -18.41 -5.96
CA ASN A 22 -6.64 -19.78 -6.24
C ASN A 22 -5.85 -19.89 -7.56
N ALA A 23 -6.03 -18.96 -8.51
CA ALA A 23 -5.38 -18.96 -9.81
C ALA A 23 -4.35 -17.83 -10.00
N ALA A 24 -4.45 -16.75 -9.20
CA ALA A 24 -3.57 -15.59 -9.32
C ALA A 24 -2.16 -15.87 -8.79
N THR A 25 -1.19 -15.14 -9.35
CA THR A 25 0.18 -15.08 -8.82
C THR A 25 0.49 -13.66 -8.36
N LEU A 26 1.36 -13.54 -7.37
CA LEU A 26 1.86 -12.25 -6.90
C LEU A 26 2.59 -11.50 -8.04
N GLY A 27 3.47 -12.21 -8.77
CA GLY A 27 4.17 -11.66 -9.92
C GLY A 27 3.22 -11.18 -11.03
N GLY A 28 2.14 -11.90 -11.29
CA GLY A 28 1.10 -11.50 -12.24
C GLY A 28 0.37 -10.22 -11.80
N ASN A 29 0.05 -10.08 -10.52
CA ASN A 29 -0.58 -8.86 -10.00
C ASN A 29 0.34 -7.63 -10.11
N ILE A 30 1.64 -7.79 -9.80
CA ILE A 30 2.65 -6.74 -9.97
C ILE A 30 2.81 -6.39 -11.45
N ALA A 31 3.05 -7.38 -12.31
CA ALA A 31 3.32 -7.18 -13.74
C ALA A 31 2.11 -6.63 -14.51
N ASN A 32 0.89 -6.81 -14.01
CA ASN A 32 -0.30 -6.16 -14.55
C ASN A 32 -0.24 -4.62 -14.39
N GLY A 33 0.44 -4.12 -13.35
CA GLY A 33 0.68 -2.68 -13.14
C GLY A 33 -0.59 -1.85 -12.96
N SER A 34 -1.65 -2.46 -12.44
CA SER A 34 -2.91 -1.73 -12.20
C SER A 34 -2.73 -0.64 -11.14
N PRO A 35 -3.17 0.61 -11.39
CA PRO A 35 -3.13 1.68 -10.40
C PRO A 35 -4.03 1.40 -9.17
N ILE A 36 -4.93 0.44 -9.28
CA ILE A 36 -5.87 0.02 -8.22
C ILE A 36 -5.60 -1.43 -7.76
N GLY A 37 -4.44 -1.99 -8.09
CA GLY A 37 -4.00 -3.28 -7.56
C GLY A 37 -3.71 -3.19 -6.06
N ASP A 38 -4.17 -4.17 -5.29
CA ASP A 38 -4.07 -4.11 -3.82
C ASP A 38 -2.69 -4.55 -3.30
N THR A 39 -2.00 -5.49 -3.97
CA THR A 39 -0.72 -6.00 -3.45
C THR A 39 0.47 -5.05 -3.64
N PRO A 40 0.59 -4.29 -4.76
CA PRO A 40 1.73 -3.40 -4.95
C PRO A 40 1.92 -2.36 -3.83
N PRO A 41 0.89 -1.64 -3.34
CA PRO A 41 1.06 -0.70 -2.23
C PRO A 41 1.60 -1.37 -0.95
N ALA A 42 1.11 -2.56 -0.60
CA ALA A 42 1.59 -3.28 0.58
C ALA A 42 3.06 -3.69 0.44
N LEU A 43 3.45 -4.17 -0.73
CA LEU A 43 4.82 -4.57 -1.02
C LEU A 43 5.77 -3.36 -1.07
N ILE A 44 5.33 -2.22 -1.62
CA ILE A 44 6.09 -0.97 -1.60
C ILE A 44 6.28 -0.48 -0.16
N ALA A 45 5.24 -0.50 0.67
CA ALA A 45 5.35 -0.13 2.09
C ALA A 45 6.30 -1.06 2.85
N LEU A 46 6.39 -2.34 2.47
CA LEU A 46 7.36 -3.30 3.00
C LEU A 46 8.80 -3.08 2.49
N GLY A 47 9.02 -2.24 1.48
CA GLY A 47 10.34 -2.07 0.86
C GLY A 47 10.76 -3.29 0.03
N ALA A 48 9.81 -3.91 -0.66
CA ALA A 48 10.05 -5.11 -1.44
C ALA A 48 11.08 -4.90 -2.56
N THR A 49 11.93 -5.90 -2.79
CA THR A 49 12.80 -5.99 -3.96
C THR A 49 12.17 -6.89 -5.01
N LEU A 50 12.07 -6.39 -6.23
CA LEU A 50 11.58 -7.13 -7.39
C LEU A 50 12.74 -7.76 -8.14
N HIS A 51 12.61 -9.06 -8.46
CA HIS A 51 13.57 -9.82 -9.26
C HIS A 51 12.98 -10.05 -10.66
N LEU A 52 13.65 -9.51 -11.67
CA LEU A 52 13.29 -9.66 -13.07
C LEU A 52 14.26 -10.62 -13.76
N ARG A 53 13.73 -11.47 -14.65
CA ARG A 53 14.53 -12.43 -15.40
C ARG A 53 14.19 -12.42 -16.89
N ARG A 54 15.23 -12.58 -17.71
CA ARG A 54 15.16 -12.90 -19.14
C ARG A 54 16.21 -13.93 -19.51
N GLY A 55 15.80 -15.17 -19.78
CA GLY A 55 16.74 -16.29 -19.99
C GLY A 55 17.60 -16.48 -18.73
N GLU A 56 18.91 -16.38 -18.88
CA GLU A 56 19.88 -16.48 -17.77
C GLU A 56 20.20 -15.11 -17.12
N THR A 57 19.77 -14.02 -17.72
CA THR A 57 20.01 -12.67 -17.19
C THR A 57 18.98 -12.33 -16.11
N ARG A 58 19.47 -11.87 -14.95
CA ARG A 58 18.65 -11.37 -13.84
C ARG A 58 19.04 -9.95 -13.48
N ARG A 59 18.09 -9.19 -12.98
CA ARG A 59 18.30 -7.90 -12.33
C ARG A 59 17.27 -7.65 -11.25
N ASP A 60 17.68 -6.88 -10.26
CA ASP A 60 16.87 -6.52 -9.12
C ASP A 60 16.63 -5.02 -9.09
N LEU A 61 15.48 -4.60 -8.56
CA LEU A 61 15.17 -3.19 -8.31
C LEU A 61 14.18 -3.06 -7.17
N PRO A 62 14.17 -1.89 -6.46
CA PRO A 62 13.08 -1.58 -5.54
C PRO A 62 11.74 -1.61 -6.27
N LEU A 63 10.72 -2.21 -5.66
CA LEU A 63 9.42 -2.39 -6.34
C LEU A 63 8.78 -1.07 -6.75
N GLU A 64 8.97 0.00 -5.95
CA GLU A 64 8.46 1.34 -6.28
C GLU A 64 9.03 1.92 -7.58
N GLU A 65 10.23 1.51 -7.98
CA GLU A 65 10.89 1.97 -9.22
C GLU A 65 10.41 1.23 -10.46
N PHE A 66 9.71 0.10 -10.28
CA PHE A 66 9.17 -0.70 -11.38
C PHE A 66 8.03 0.00 -12.13
N PHE A 67 7.23 0.81 -11.45
CA PHE A 67 6.10 1.52 -12.03
C PHE A 67 6.51 2.93 -12.45
N LEU A 68 6.66 3.15 -13.76
CA LEU A 68 7.13 4.42 -14.31
C LEU A 68 5.98 5.39 -14.60
N ASP A 69 4.87 4.90 -15.16
CA ASP A 69 3.68 5.67 -15.51
C ASP A 69 2.50 4.71 -15.73
N TYR A 70 1.31 5.26 -16.00
CA TYR A 70 0.14 4.44 -16.31
C TYR A 70 0.44 3.48 -17.47
N ARG A 71 0.31 2.16 -17.20
CA ARG A 71 0.67 1.07 -18.12
C ARG A 71 2.13 1.05 -18.60
N LYS A 72 3.01 1.80 -17.96
CA LYS A 72 4.43 1.82 -18.28
C LYS A 72 5.24 1.31 -17.10
N GLN A 73 6.04 0.30 -17.33
CA GLN A 73 6.87 -0.37 -16.33
C GLN A 73 8.32 -0.39 -16.78
N ASP A 74 9.27 -0.40 -15.83
CA ASP A 74 10.67 -0.71 -16.09
C ASP A 74 10.85 -2.22 -16.31
N ARG A 75 10.28 -2.71 -17.41
CA ARG A 75 10.38 -4.08 -17.87
C ARG A 75 10.84 -4.11 -19.30
N ARG A 76 11.98 -4.74 -19.56
CA ARG A 76 12.53 -4.89 -20.91
C ARG A 76 11.78 -5.99 -21.68
N PRO A 77 11.80 -5.97 -23.02
CA PRO A 77 11.20 -7.04 -23.82
C PRO A 77 11.74 -8.43 -23.41
N GLY A 78 10.82 -9.36 -23.14
CA GLY A 78 11.13 -10.72 -22.72
C GLY A 78 11.45 -10.90 -21.24
N GLU A 79 11.48 -9.82 -20.43
CA GLU A 79 11.58 -9.94 -18.96
C GLU A 79 10.24 -10.34 -18.35
N PHE A 80 10.31 -11.12 -17.27
CA PHE A 80 9.17 -11.44 -16.41
C PHE A 80 9.56 -11.29 -14.95
N VAL A 81 8.57 -11.15 -14.08
CA VAL A 81 8.75 -11.14 -12.63
C VAL A 81 9.02 -12.56 -12.16
N GLU A 82 10.26 -12.85 -11.77
CA GLU A 82 10.67 -14.16 -11.29
C GLU A 82 10.33 -14.34 -9.81
N ALA A 83 10.63 -13.33 -8.99
CA ALA A 83 10.42 -13.37 -7.55
C ALA A 83 10.26 -11.98 -6.94
N VAL A 84 9.82 -11.95 -5.69
CA VAL A 84 9.75 -10.74 -4.84
C VAL A 84 10.33 -11.09 -3.48
N THR A 85 11.33 -10.33 -3.04
CA THR A 85 11.84 -10.41 -1.66
C THR A 85 11.15 -9.37 -0.80
N ILE A 86 10.62 -9.81 0.34
CA ILE A 86 10.02 -8.97 1.38
C ILE A 86 10.63 -9.28 2.74
N PRO A 87 10.62 -8.35 3.70
CA PRO A 87 11.06 -8.65 5.06
C PRO A 87 10.16 -9.72 5.69
N THR A 88 10.74 -10.52 6.58
CA THR A 88 10.02 -11.59 7.29
C THR A 88 9.12 -11.05 8.40
N GLU A 89 9.42 -9.85 8.91
CA GLU A 89 8.69 -9.19 9.97
C GLU A 89 8.45 -7.72 9.63
N ALA A 90 7.25 -7.23 9.90
CA ALA A 90 6.88 -5.83 9.79
C ALA A 90 5.75 -5.51 10.79
N PRO A 91 6.06 -5.38 12.08
CA PRO A 91 5.06 -5.16 13.13
C PRO A 91 4.31 -3.83 12.96
N GLY A 92 4.94 -2.85 12.30
CA GLY A 92 4.34 -1.56 11.97
C GLY A 92 3.45 -1.56 10.72
N LEU A 93 3.35 -2.69 9.99
CA LEU A 93 2.55 -2.74 8.77
C LEU A 93 1.05 -2.76 9.09
N ARG A 94 0.33 -1.82 8.48
CA ARG A 94 -1.15 -1.78 8.43
C ARG A 94 -1.57 -1.56 6.98
N CYS A 95 -2.55 -2.34 6.53
CA CYS A 95 -3.08 -2.24 5.16
C CYS A 95 -4.59 -2.10 5.21
N TYR A 96 -5.10 -1.10 4.50
CA TYR A 96 -6.53 -0.80 4.46
C TYR A 96 -7.02 -0.73 3.03
N LYS A 97 -8.12 -1.45 2.78
CA LYS A 97 -8.81 -1.44 1.50
C LYS A 97 -10.16 -0.76 1.67
N LEU A 98 -10.37 0.34 0.95
CA LEU A 98 -11.66 1.00 0.84
C LEU A 98 -12.30 0.68 -0.51
N SER A 99 -13.50 0.17 -0.51
CA SER A 99 -14.29 -0.21 -1.69
C SER A 99 -15.78 0.01 -1.41
N LYS A 100 -16.59 0.10 -2.46
CA LYS A 100 -18.05 0.32 -2.31
C LYS A 100 -18.77 -0.87 -1.71
N ARG A 101 -18.32 -2.09 -2.04
CA ARG A 101 -18.84 -3.34 -1.47
C ARG A 101 -17.81 -3.92 -0.53
N PHE A 102 -18.28 -4.67 0.45
CA PHE A 102 -17.45 -5.31 1.46
C PHE A 102 -16.46 -6.29 0.85
N ASP A 103 -16.91 -7.15 -0.06
CA ASP A 103 -16.13 -8.24 -0.65
C ASP A 103 -16.18 -8.21 -2.19
N GLN A 104 -15.19 -8.83 -2.83
CA GLN A 104 -15.08 -9.02 -4.28
C GLN A 104 -15.17 -7.71 -5.08
N ASP A 105 -14.66 -6.63 -4.51
CA ASP A 105 -14.74 -5.30 -5.13
C ASP A 105 -13.36 -4.69 -5.35
N ILE A 106 -13.28 -3.81 -6.34
CA ILE A 106 -12.09 -3.05 -6.68
C ILE A 106 -11.93 -1.90 -5.69
N SER A 107 -10.71 -1.67 -5.21
CA SER A 107 -10.40 -0.58 -4.30
C SER A 107 -10.68 0.79 -4.92
N ALA A 108 -11.37 1.65 -4.19
CA ALA A 108 -11.32 3.08 -4.43
C ALA A 108 -9.98 3.65 -3.96
N VAL A 109 -9.56 3.28 -2.74
CA VAL A 109 -8.24 3.58 -2.16
C VAL A 109 -7.72 2.33 -1.46
N CYS A 110 -6.46 1.97 -1.71
CA CYS A 110 -5.73 1.00 -0.92
C CYS A 110 -4.55 1.72 -0.27
N GLY A 111 -4.57 1.89 1.06
CA GLY A 111 -3.50 2.55 1.82
C GLY A 111 -2.74 1.54 2.67
N CYS A 112 -1.41 1.53 2.54
CA CYS A 112 -0.51 0.66 3.28
C CYS A 112 0.54 1.50 4.01
N PHE A 113 0.66 1.27 5.30
CA PHE A 113 1.49 2.03 6.23
C PHE A 113 2.44 1.06 6.92
N ASN A 114 3.73 1.32 6.85
CA ASN A 114 4.75 0.63 7.62
C ASN A 114 5.52 1.67 8.41
N ILE A 115 5.15 1.84 9.68
CA ILE A 115 5.66 2.90 10.55
C ILE A 115 6.32 2.25 11.75
N SER A 116 7.55 2.64 12.04
CA SER A 116 8.23 2.29 13.29
C SER A 116 8.33 3.51 14.21
N VAL A 117 8.09 3.27 15.49
CA VAL A 117 8.15 4.29 16.53
C VAL A 117 9.18 3.85 17.57
N GLU A 118 10.16 4.71 17.84
CA GLU A 118 11.21 4.49 18.84
C GLU A 118 11.27 5.70 19.76
N ALA A 119 11.36 5.45 21.05
CA ALA A 119 11.37 6.51 22.07
C ALA A 119 10.26 7.58 21.88
N GLY A 120 9.06 7.14 21.47
CA GLY A 120 7.91 8.02 21.25
C GLY A 120 8.00 8.92 20.00
N ARG A 121 8.93 8.63 19.08
CA ARG A 121 9.11 9.35 17.81
C ARG A 121 9.03 8.39 16.62
N VAL A 122 8.61 8.92 15.48
CA VAL A 122 8.62 8.19 14.21
C VAL A 122 10.07 7.97 13.77
N ALA A 123 10.55 6.74 13.90
CA ALA A 123 11.92 6.36 13.48
C ALA A 123 11.99 6.07 11.99
N ALA A 124 10.94 5.46 11.42
CA ALA A 124 10.81 5.24 9.99
C ALA A 124 9.33 5.25 9.59
N ALA A 125 9.07 5.68 8.36
CA ALA A 125 7.75 5.65 7.75
C ALA A 125 7.87 5.31 6.26
N ARG A 126 7.13 4.30 5.80
CA ARG A 126 6.92 3.98 4.39
C ARG A 126 5.43 3.83 4.17
N LEU A 127 4.86 4.75 3.43
CA LEU A 127 3.44 4.83 3.16
C LEU A 127 3.21 4.71 1.65
N ALA A 128 2.41 3.76 1.21
CA ALA A 128 2.15 3.57 -0.22
C ALA A 128 0.65 3.39 -0.50
N PHE A 129 0.23 3.91 -1.64
CA PHE A 129 -1.18 3.96 -2.00
C PHE A 129 -1.45 3.46 -3.41
N GLY A 130 -2.57 2.71 -3.55
CA GLY A 130 -3.25 2.44 -4.81
C GLY A 130 -4.53 3.27 -4.92
N GLY A 131 -4.89 3.64 -6.14
CA GLY A 131 -6.07 4.46 -6.42
C GLY A 131 -5.86 5.97 -6.26
N MET A 132 -4.65 6.41 -5.94
CA MET A 132 -4.32 7.82 -5.69
C MET A 132 -3.54 8.48 -6.84
N ALA A 133 -2.98 7.69 -7.75
CA ALA A 133 -2.22 8.13 -8.93
C ALA A 133 -2.41 7.11 -10.07
N GLY A 134 -1.80 7.36 -11.22
CA GLY A 134 -1.77 6.42 -12.35
C GLY A 134 -0.96 5.15 -12.10
N ILE A 135 -0.21 5.09 -11.01
CA ILE A 135 0.61 3.97 -10.54
C ILE A 135 0.46 3.79 -9.03
N PRO A 136 0.77 2.62 -8.46
CA PRO A 136 1.02 2.49 -7.03
C PRO A 136 2.19 3.39 -6.62
N LYS A 137 2.00 4.27 -5.62
CA LYS A 137 2.96 5.34 -5.33
C LYS A 137 3.13 5.55 -3.83
N ARG A 138 4.36 5.91 -3.42
CA ARG A 138 4.65 6.34 -2.04
C ARG A 138 4.13 7.74 -1.78
N ALA A 139 3.77 7.99 -0.51
CA ALA A 139 3.39 9.30 0.01
C ALA A 139 4.61 10.00 0.63
N ALA A 140 5.57 10.41 -0.20
CA ALA A 140 6.88 10.88 0.26
C ALA A 140 6.82 12.19 1.07
N ALA A 141 5.91 13.12 0.73
CA ALA A 141 5.72 14.34 1.49
C ALA A 141 5.10 14.05 2.87
N VAL A 142 4.14 13.12 2.93
CA VAL A 142 3.57 12.66 4.21
C VAL A 142 4.63 11.97 5.07
N GLU A 143 5.44 11.08 4.47
CA GLU A 143 6.54 10.42 5.18
C GLU A 143 7.53 11.43 5.77
N ALA A 144 7.92 12.45 5.00
CA ALA A 144 8.79 13.53 5.44
C ALA A 144 8.18 14.37 6.57
N ALA A 145 6.87 14.61 6.52
CA ALA A 145 6.14 15.33 7.57
C ALA A 145 6.10 14.55 8.89
N LEU A 146 6.18 13.22 8.84
CA LEU A 146 6.14 12.35 10.02
C LEU A 146 7.52 12.06 10.63
N LEU A 147 8.56 11.91 9.80
CA LEU A 147 9.88 11.41 10.21
C LEU A 147 10.50 12.26 11.31
N GLY A 148 10.95 11.62 12.40
CA GLY A 148 11.55 12.24 13.56
C GLY A 148 10.57 13.00 14.47
N ARG A 149 9.30 13.13 14.11
CA ARG A 149 8.28 13.82 14.91
C ARG A 149 7.78 12.95 16.06
N PRO A 150 7.27 13.57 17.13
CA PRO A 150 6.59 12.83 18.19
C PRO A 150 5.42 12.01 17.63
N TRP A 151 5.25 10.78 18.11
CA TRP A 151 4.13 9.92 17.71
C TRP A 151 2.87 10.31 18.47
N THR A 152 2.20 11.37 18.02
CA THR A 152 0.99 11.93 18.64
C THR A 152 -0.08 12.21 17.58
N LEU A 153 -1.35 12.24 18.00
CA LEU A 153 -2.45 12.57 17.10
C LEU A 153 -2.26 13.97 16.46
N ALA A 154 -1.72 14.93 17.21
CA ALA A 154 -1.42 16.27 16.70
C ALA A 154 -0.42 16.23 15.52
N THR A 155 0.61 15.40 15.60
CA THR A 155 1.57 15.19 14.50
C THR A 155 0.88 14.56 13.28
N ILE A 156 0.01 13.57 13.52
CA ILE A 156 -0.75 12.90 12.44
C ILE A 156 -1.68 13.89 11.73
N GLU A 157 -2.44 14.68 12.49
CA GLU A 157 -3.33 15.70 11.93
C GLU A 157 -2.56 16.78 11.14
N ALA A 158 -1.39 17.20 11.63
CA ALA A 158 -0.53 18.16 10.94
C ALA A 158 0.07 17.61 9.62
N ALA A 159 0.24 16.29 9.50
CA ALA A 159 0.75 15.66 8.28
C ALA A 159 -0.32 15.45 7.19
N ARG A 160 -1.62 15.50 7.52
CA ARG A 160 -2.72 15.24 6.57
C ARG A 160 -2.71 16.12 5.31
N PRO A 161 -2.42 17.42 5.37
CA PRO A 161 -2.37 18.25 4.16
C PRO A 161 -1.34 17.81 3.12
N ALA A 162 -0.24 17.15 3.54
CA ALA A 162 0.81 16.69 2.65
C ALA A 162 0.33 15.61 1.63
N PHE A 163 -0.81 14.96 1.85
CA PHE A 163 -1.41 14.08 0.85
C PHE A 163 -1.72 14.80 -0.47
N ALA A 164 -2.07 16.07 -0.44
CA ALA A 164 -2.33 16.86 -1.63
C ALA A 164 -1.04 17.27 -2.38
N GLU A 165 0.12 17.19 -1.74
CA GLU A 165 1.43 17.36 -2.37
C GLU A 165 1.87 16.08 -3.09
N ASP A 166 1.56 14.91 -2.52
CA ASP A 166 1.93 13.62 -3.08
C ASP A 166 1.02 13.17 -4.22
N PHE A 167 -0.28 13.52 -4.17
CA PHE A 167 -1.29 12.90 -5.01
C PHE A 167 -2.25 13.91 -5.65
N THR A 168 -2.56 13.63 -6.91
CA THR A 168 -3.64 14.28 -7.67
C THR A 168 -4.53 13.18 -8.25
N PRO A 169 -5.39 12.55 -7.42
CA PRO A 169 -6.23 11.46 -7.87
C PRO A 169 -7.31 11.96 -8.82
N LEU A 170 -7.76 11.07 -9.71
CA LEU A 170 -8.88 11.36 -10.59
C LEU A 170 -10.22 10.95 -9.96
N SER A 171 -11.30 11.54 -10.47
CA SER A 171 -12.67 11.11 -10.17
C SER A 171 -13.13 10.07 -11.19
N ASP A 172 -13.73 8.99 -10.73
CA ASP A 172 -14.31 7.93 -11.56
C ASP A 172 -15.58 7.35 -10.90
N MET A 173 -16.11 6.25 -11.45
CA MET A 173 -17.30 5.58 -10.92
C MET A 173 -17.10 5.03 -9.50
N ARG A 174 -15.86 4.90 -9.01
CA ARG A 174 -15.56 4.35 -7.69
C ARG A 174 -15.53 5.41 -6.62
N ALA A 175 -14.91 6.55 -6.90
CA ALA A 175 -14.80 7.66 -5.95
C ALA A 175 -14.43 8.98 -6.64
N SER A 176 -14.80 10.10 -6.03
CA SER A 176 -14.31 11.42 -6.42
C SER A 176 -12.85 11.62 -5.96
N ALA A 177 -12.14 12.53 -6.62
CA ALA A 177 -10.78 12.94 -6.24
C ALA A 177 -10.73 13.45 -4.79
N GLY A 178 -11.69 14.28 -4.39
CA GLY A 178 -11.79 14.81 -3.03
C GLY A 178 -11.97 13.70 -1.99
N TYR A 179 -12.88 12.75 -2.25
CA TYR A 179 -13.06 11.59 -1.36
C TYR A 179 -11.77 10.78 -1.20
N ARG A 180 -11.03 10.54 -2.30
CA ARG A 180 -9.79 9.76 -2.24
C ARG A 180 -8.73 10.42 -1.36
N LEU A 181 -8.54 11.75 -1.47
CA LEU A 181 -7.62 12.52 -0.63
C LEU A 181 -8.04 12.49 0.84
N GLU A 182 -9.30 12.76 1.12
CA GLU A 182 -9.85 12.74 2.47
C GLU A 182 -9.75 11.35 3.10
N ALA A 183 -10.11 10.31 2.35
CA ALA A 183 -10.03 8.93 2.79
C ALA A 183 -8.58 8.50 3.07
N ALA A 184 -7.61 8.85 2.21
CA ALA A 184 -6.20 8.54 2.43
C ALA A 184 -5.67 9.21 3.72
N ALA A 185 -6.03 10.47 3.95
CA ALA A 185 -5.68 11.19 5.17
C ALA A 185 -6.35 10.58 6.43
N ALA A 186 -7.61 10.15 6.33
CA ALA A 186 -8.32 9.45 7.41
C ALA A 186 -7.70 8.08 7.73
N LEU A 187 -7.21 7.36 6.72
CA LEU A 187 -6.51 6.09 6.93
C LEU A 187 -5.19 6.25 7.70
N LEU A 188 -4.51 7.39 7.61
CA LEU A 188 -3.34 7.68 8.45
C LEU A 188 -3.73 7.82 9.93
N VAL A 189 -4.84 8.51 10.22
CA VAL A 189 -5.39 8.60 11.58
C VAL A 189 -5.77 7.22 12.11
N ARG A 190 -6.42 6.40 11.27
CA ARG A 190 -6.74 5.01 11.62
C ARG A 190 -5.47 4.20 11.93
N ALA A 191 -4.43 4.30 11.10
CA ALA A 191 -3.17 3.62 11.34
C ALA A 191 -2.53 4.03 12.67
N PHE A 192 -2.63 5.31 13.05
CA PHE A 192 -2.21 5.79 14.36
C PHE A 192 -2.92 5.06 15.49
N HIS A 193 -4.26 4.98 15.47
CA HIS A 193 -5.02 4.30 16.51
C HIS A 193 -4.75 2.79 16.54
N ASP A 194 -4.68 2.13 15.39
CA ASP A 194 -4.38 0.71 15.31
C ASP A 194 -2.98 0.38 15.87
N LEU A 195 -1.98 1.25 15.65
CA LEU A 195 -0.63 1.09 16.19
C LEU A 195 -0.54 1.42 17.69
N GLN A 196 -1.52 2.15 18.24
CA GLN A 196 -1.69 2.39 19.67
C GLN A 196 -2.43 1.24 20.40
N GLY A 197 -2.77 0.17 19.70
CA GLY A 197 -3.49 -0.97 20.27
C GLY A 197 -5.02 -0.83 20.28
N HIS A 198 -5.56 0.08 19.47
CA HIS A 198 -7.01 0.26 19.28
C HIS A 198 -7.43 -0.12 17.84
N PRO A 199 -7.24 -1.38 17.42
CA PRO A 199 -7.61 -1.80 16.08
C PRO A 199 -9.14 -1.85 15.93
N VAL A 200 -9.61 -1.41 14.75
CA VAL A 200 -11.01 -1.59 14.34
C VAL A 200 -11.02 -2.42 13.07
N SER A 201 -11.60 -3.61 13.15
CA SER A 201 -11.77 -4.49 12.01
C SER A 201 -13.17 -4.34 11.43
N VAL A 202 -13.27 -4.13 10.11
CA VAL A 202 -14.58 -4.16 9.41
C VAL A 202 -15.21 -5.56 9.42
N LEU A 203 -14.45 -6.60 9.81
CA LEU A 203 -14.92 -7.97 9.96
C LEU A 203 -15.57 -8.22 11.33
N GLU A 204 -15.37 -7.32 12.28
CA GLU A 204 -15.77 -7.47 13.70
C GLU A 204 -16.74 -6.37 14.13
N VAL A 205 -17.12 -5.45 13.24
CA VAL A 205 -18.13 -4.44 13.53
C VAL A 205 -19.50 -5.10 13.51
N GLU A 206 -20.13 -5.18 14.66
CA GLU A 206 -21.55 -5.56 14.77
C GLU A 206 -22.42 -4.43 14.21
N ALA A 207 -23.45 -4.81 13.44
CA ALA A 207 -24.40 -3.88 12.81
C ALA A 207 -25.46 -3.38 13.80
#